data_0134427736e559f313aab6808bb64c0e
#
_entry.id   0134427736e559f313aab6808bb64c0e
#
_cell.length_a   1.000
_cell.length_b   1.000
_cell.length_c   1.000
_cell.angle_alpha   90.00
_cell.angle_beta   90.00
_cell.angle_gamma   90.00
#
_symmetry.space_group_name_H-M   'P 1'
#
loop_
_entity.id
_entity.type
_entity.pdbx_description
1 polymer ?
#
loop_
_entity_poly.entity_id
_entity_poly.type
_entity_poly.pdbx_seq_one_letter_code
_entity_poly.pdbx_strand_id
1 'polypeptide(L)'
;MLIISPSSEIAQSFLDNLDTNLNVYSISRRNFFHKSIKKNYIINSSDNLSNNKLRRYFGSIKFSYFISFIGDQKIEKKSLNEIKNKKILQIFNTNSIFPVKIVYCLINNNNFKAAAKIIFFSSRSGSITERGTKKHHSKKGNNIYRASKALLNSFVKNLAFQNKNTKKIIIAYDPGWVMTKSSGGGNISLSKSTKDLSLIIKKIGKKHSGKFLNNKFYEIKW
;
A
#
# COMPACT_ATOMS: atom_id res chain seq x y z
N MET A 1 -9.45 -11.81 1.38
CA MET A 1 -8.53 -10.68 1.06
C MET A 1 -8.99 -9.45 1.81
N LEU A 2 -8.05 -8.59 2.24
CA LEU A 2 -8.37 -7.25 2.74
C LEU A 2 -7.67 -6.20 1.88
N ILE A 3 -8.42 -5.19 1.43
CA ILE A 3 -7.93 -4.09 0.60
C ILE A 3 -8.13 -2.76 1.34
N ILE A 4 -7.11 -1.90 1.31
CA ILE A 4 -7.24 -0.51 1.78
C ILE A 4 -7.23 0.44 0.59
N SER A 5 -8.12 1.45 0.64
CA SER A 5 -8.36 2.43 -0.43
C SER A 5 -8.88 1.78 -1.73
N PRO A 6 -10.01 1.05 -1.67
CA PRO A 6 -10.58 0.35 -2.82
C PRO A 6 -11.05 1.32 -3.93
N SER A 7 -11.25 2.60 -3.60
CA SER A 7 -11.68 3.65 -4.55
C SER A 7 -10.56 4.21 -5.43
N SER A 8 -9.30 3.78 -5.24
CA SER A 8 -8.25 4.17 -6.19
C SER A 8 -8.46 3.47 -7.53
N GLU A 9 -8.13 4.14 -8.65
CA GLU A 9 -8.34 3.59 -10.00
C GLU A 9 -7.63 2.24 -10.20
N ILE A 10 -6.41 2.09 -9.64
CA ILE A 10 -5.68 0.82 -9.70
C ILE A 10 -6.41 -0.26 -8.91
N ALA A 11 -6.95 0.07 -7.71
CA ALA A 11 -7.69 -0.90 -6.90
C ALA A 11 -9.00 -1.31 -7.58
N GLN A 12 -9.74 -0.37 -8.18
CA GLN A 12 -10.97 -0.68 -8.93
C GLN A 12 -10.67 -1.62 -10.11
N SER A 13 -9.68 -1.26 -10.94
CA SER A 13 -9.27 -2.11 -12.05
C SER A 13 -8.76 -3.49 -11.58
N PHE A 14 -8.12 -3.59 -10.41
CA PHE A 14 -7.73 -4.86 -9.81
C PHE A 14 -8.96 -5.68 -9.37
N LEU A 15 -9.94 -5.05 -8.75
CA LEU A 15 -11.20 -5.68 -8.31
C LEU A 15 -12.04 -6.18 -9.47
N ASP A 16 -12.08 -5.44 -10.60
CA ASP A 16 -12.78 -5.85 -11.82
C ASP A 16 -12.22 -7.15 -12.43
N ASN A 17 -10.92 -7.39 -12.25
CA ASN A 17 -10.20 -8.54 -12.80
C ASN A 17 -9.90 -9.61 -11.74
N LEU A 18 -10.50 -9.51 -10.55
CA LEU A 18 -10.27 -10.47 -9.48
C LEU A 18 -11.13 -11.73 -9.67
N ASP A 19 -10.56 -12.89 -9.36
CA ASP A 19 -11.30 -14.14 -9.30
C ASP A 19 -12.47 -14.05 -8.29
N THR A 20 -13.65 -14.43 -8.72
CA THR A 20 -14.92 -14.30 -7.97
C THR A 20 -14.99 -15.16 -6.71
N ASN A 21 -14.10 -16.15 -6.56
CA ASN A 21 -14.08 -17.07 -5.42
C ASN A 21 -13.44 -16.50 -4.14
N LEU A 22 -12.93 -15.27 -4.17
CA LEU A 22 -12.29 -14.65 -3.02
C LEU A 22 -13.25 -13.76 -2.24
N ASN A 23 -13.46 -14.04 -0.95
CA ASN A 23 -14.11 -13.08 -0.06
C ASN A 23 -13.22 -11.85 0.12
N VAL A 24 -13.61 -10.72 -0.47
CA VAL A 24 -12.89 -9.45 -0.36
C VAL A 24 -13.58 -8.56 0.67
N TYR A 25 -12.79 -8.01 1.57
CA TYR A 25 -13.17 -7.00 2.54
C TYR A 25 -12.39 -5.73 2.23
N SER A 26 -12.94 -4.57 2.52
CA SER A 26 -12.22 -3.32 2.28
C SER A 26 -12.30 -2.34 3.44
N ILE A 27 -11.32 -1.44 3.49
CA ILE A 27 -11.30 -0.27 4.36
C ILE A 27 -11.19 0.98 3.51
N SER A 28 -12.07 1.94 3.72
CA SER A 28 -12.11 3.21 3.02
C SER A 28 -12.54 4.36 3.95
N ARG A 29 -12.33 5.61 3.52
CA ARG A 29 -12.73 6.80 4.27
C ARG A 29 -14.22 7.11 4.14
N ARG A 30 -14.86 6.62 3.09
CA ARG A 30 -16.29 6.83 2.76
C ARG A 30 -16.89 5.50 2.38
N ASN A 31 -18.20 5.45 2.33
CA ASN A 31 -18.87 4.26 1.80
C ASN A 31 -18.39 3.99 0.37
N PHE A 32 -18.09 2.74 0.10
CA PHE A 32 -17.63 2.29 -1.22
C PHE A 32 -18.27 0.95 -1.53
N PHE A 33 -18.88 0.87 -2.70
CA PHE A 33 -19.53 -0.33 -3.19
C PHE A 33 -18.79 -0.86 -4.42
N HIS A 34 -18.59 -2.15 -4.48
CA HIS A 34 -18.09 -2.89 -5.65
C HIS A 34 -18.59 -4.33 -5.57
N LYS A 35 -18.98 -4.92 -6.71
CA LYS A 35 -19.55 -6.29 -6.77
C LYS A 35 -18.65 -7.36 -6.13
N SER A 36 -17.34 -7.21 -6.21
CA SER A 36 -16.36 -8.14 -5.63
C SER A 36 -16.12 -7.94 -4.13
N ILE A 37 -16.68 -6.89 -3.50
CA ILE A 37 -16.46 -6.58 -2.08
C ILE A 37 -17.66 -7.07 -1.26
N LYS A 38 -17.38 -8.04 -0.37
CA LYS A 38 -18.37 -8.58 0.55
C LYS A 38 -18.79 -7.56 1.61
N LYS A 39 -17.85 -6.76 2.13
CA LYS A 39 -18.10 -5.73 3.14
C LYS A 39 -17.03 -4.65 3.12
N ASN A 40 -17.48 -3.40 3.17
CA ASN A 40 -16.61 -2.24 3.32
C ASN A 40 -16.72 -1.68 4.74
N TYR A 41 -15.57 -1.40 5.36
CA TYR A 41 -15.48 -0.77 6.67
C TYR A 41 -15.01 0.67 6.53
N ILE A 42 -15.74 1.60 7.15
CA ILE A 42 -15.37 3.03 7.12
C ILE A 42 -14.42 3.29 8.28
N ILE A 43 -13.16 3.57 7.94
CA ILE A 43 -12.10 3.93 8.90
C ILE A 43 -11.27 5.05 8.28
N ASN A 44 -11.13 6.15 8.99
CA ASN A 44 -10.29 7.27 8.58
C ASN A 44 -8.86 7.13 9.13
N SER A 45 -7.88 7.71 8.44
CA SER A 45 -6.50 7.72 8.91
C SER A 45 -6.32 8.54 10.20
N SER A 46 -7.22 9.47 10.48
CA SER A 46 -7.28 10.25 11.73
C SER A 46 -7.89 9.47 12.91
N ASP A 47 -8.55 8.33 12.65
CA ASP A 47 -9.18 7.55 13.70
C ASP A 47 -8.14 6.96 14.66
N ASN A 48 -8.49 6.91 15.94
CA ASN A 48 -7.68 6.17 16.90
C ASN A 48 -7.86 4.66 16.69
N LEU A 49 -6.93 4.07 15.94
CA LEU A 49 -6.92 2.64 15.66
C LEU A 49 -6.42 1.87 16.89
N SER A 50 -7.22 0.91 17.33
CA SER A 50 -6.84 -0.03 18.39
C SER A 50 -7.10 -1.48 17.96
N ASN A 51 -6.42 -2.41 18.63
CA ASN A 51 -6.65 -3.85 18.43
C ASN A 51 -8.12 -4.21 18.64
N ASN A 52 -8.76 -3.63 19.68
CA ASN A 52 -10.16 -3.89 20.00
C ASN A 52 -11.11 -3.38 18.91
N LYS A 53 -10.85 -2.22 18.31
CA LYS A 53 -11.67 -1.70 17.20
C LYS A 53 -11.63 -2.65 16.00
N LEU A 54 -10.45 -3.10 15.60
CA LEU A 54 -10.32 -4.03 14.48
C LEU A 54 -10.81 -5.43 14.81
N ARG A 55 -10.69 -5.88 16.07
CA ARG A 55 -11.28 -7.15 16.52
C ARG A 55 -12.81 -7.14 16.39
N ARG A 56 -13.49 -6.04 16.73
CA ARG A 56 -14.95 -5.91 16.51
C ARG A 56 -15.34 -5.99 15.04
N TYR A 57 -14.51 -5.45 14.14
CA TYR A 57 -14.79 -5.47 12.70
C TYR A 57 -14.54 -6.84 12.08
N PHE A 58 -13.44 -7.48 12.41
CA PHE A 58 -12.97 -8.66 11.68
C PHE A 58 -13.14 -9.96 12.46
N GLY A 59 -13.34 -9.91 13.80
CA GLY A 59 -13.55 -11.11 14.61
C GLY A 59 -12.51 -12.19 14.34
N SER A 60 -12.97 -13.38 13.99
CA SER A 60 -12.16 -14.55 13.66
C SER A 60 -11.70 -14.61 12.18
N ILE A 61 -12.04 -13.61 11.36
CA ILE A 61 -11.67 -13.62 9.93
C ILE A 61 -10.15 -13.68 9.76
N LYS A 62 -9.67 -14.62 8.93
CA LYS A 62 -8.26 -14.79 8.58
C LYS A 62 -8.01 -14.39 7.13
N PHE A 63 -7.17 -13.38 6.92
CA PHE A 63 -6.81 -12.88 5.60
C PHE A 63 -5.60 -13.61 5.02
N SER A 64 -5.71 -14.12 3.79
CA SER A 64 -4.58 -14.65 3.02
C SER A 64 -3.80 -13.53 2.33
N TYR A 65 -4.47 -12.40 2.05
CA TYR A 65 -3.91 -11.26 1.33
C TYR A 65 -4.32 -9.96 2.00
N PHE A 66 -3.36 -9.05 2.09
CA PHE A 66 -3.57 -7.65 2.44
C PHE A 66 -2.91 -6.79 1.37
N ILE A 67 -3.65 -5.82 0.82
CA ILE A 67 -3.11 -4.91 -0.18
C ILE A 67 -3.53 -3.49 0.18
N SER A 68 -2.55 -2.62 0.39
CA SER A 68 -2.79 -1.19 0.60
C SER A 68 -2.50 -0.41 -0.67
N PHE A 69 -3.53 0.11 -1.32
CA PHE A 69 -3.44 0.97 -2.50
C PHE A 69 -3.30 2.47 -2.15
N ILE A 70 -2.98 2.79 -0.91
CA ILE A 70 -2.90 4.19 -0.47
C ILE A 70 -1.70 4.91 -1.11
N GLY A 71 -1.96 6.09 -1.67
CA GLY A 71 -0.95 6.98 -2.20
C GLY A 71 -1.55 8.37 -2.49
N ASP A 72 -1.57 9.25 -1.48
CA ASP A 72 -1.98 10.64 -1.70
C ASP A 72 -0.79 11.46 -2.22
N GLN A 73 -0.87 11.88 -3.49
CA GLN A 73 0.15 12.68 -4.19
C GLN A 73 -0.27 14.14 -4.38
N LYS A 74 -1.44 14.55 -3.93
CA LYS A 74 -2.09 15.84 -4.28
C LYS A 74 -1.34 17.11 -3.85
N ILE A 75 -0.05 17.02 -3.57
CA ILE A 75 0.64 18.15 -2.99
C ILE A 75 1.92 18.37 -3.74
N GLU A 76 2.19 19.54 -4.06
CA GLU A 76 3.53 20.06 -4.26
C GLU A 76 3.80 20.70 -5.61
N LYS A 77 2.97 21.70 -5.84
CA LYS A 77 3.43 22.85 -6.61
C LYS A 77 4.13 23.90 -5.69
N LYS A 78 4.07 23.71 -4.34
CA LYS A 78 4.59 24.63 -3.33
C LYS A 78 5.92 24.16 -2.77
N SER A 79 6.77 25.09 -2.36
CA SER A 79 8.01 24.78 -1.63
C SER A 79 7.68 24.27 -0.21
N LEU A 80 8.61 23.55 0.42
CA LEU A 80 8.36 22.87 1.71
C LEU A 80 7.97 23.86 2.83
N ASN A 81 8.55 25.05 2.83
CA ASN A 81 8.27 26.10 3.81
C ASN A 81 6.88 26.75 3.68
N GLU A 82 6.22 26.59 2.52
CA GLU A 82 4.86 27.08 2.29
C GLU A 82 3.77 26.09 2.69
N ILE A 83 4.14 24.88 3.07
CA ILE A 83 3.19 23.82 3.39
C ILE A 83 3.03 23.74 4.91
N LYS A 84 1.80 23.91 5.39
CA LYS A 84 1.49 23.85 6.83
C LYS A 84 1.87 22.45 7.40
N ASN A 85 2.52 22.42 8.56
CA ASN A 85 2.92 21.18 9.26
C ASN A 85 1.76 20.20 9.43
N LYS A 86 0.56 20.68 9.76
CA LYS A 86 -0.65 19.84 9.86
C LYS A 86 -0.89 19.02 8.58
N LYS A 87 -0.62 19.62 7.41
CA LYS A 87 -0.81 18.95 6.11
C LYS A 87 0.28 17.91 5.86
N ILE A 88 1.52 18.20 6.22
CA ILE A 88 2.66 17.27 6.15
C ILE A 88 2.35 16.02 7.00
N LEU A 89 1.98 16.23 8.26
CA LEU A 89 1.63 15.15 9.18
C LEU A 89 0.44 14.32 8.69
N GLN A 90 -0.58 14.95 8.09
CA GLN A 90 -1.71 14.26 7.49
C GLN A 90 -1.28 13.30 6.38
N ILE A 91 -0.30 13.70 5.54
CA ILE A 91 0.19 12.86 4.45
C ILE A 91 1.00 11.69 4.98
N PHE A 92 1.91 11.95 5.94
CA PHE A 92 2.68 10.89 6.59
C PHE A 92 1.78 9.88 7.26
N ASN A 93 0.76 10.37 7.97
CA ASN A 93 -0.23 9.50 8.58
C ASN A 93 -0.98 8.67 7.53
N THR A 94 -1.52 9.30 6.50
CA THR A 94 -2.32 8.61 5.47
C THR A 94 -1.48 7.61 4.68
N ASN A 95 -0.32 8.03 4.15
CA ASN A 95 0.46 7.22 3.22
C ASN A 95 1.27 6.11 3.91
N SER A 96 1.58 6.26 5.19
CA SER A 96 2.57 5.41 5.86
C SER A 96 2.05 4.84 7.17
N ILE A 97 1.72 5.68 8.15
CA ILE A 97 1.41 5.24 9.52
C ILE A 97 0.11 4.43 9.54
N PHE A 98 -0.94 4.93 8.91
CA PHE A 98 -2.27 4.31 8.94
C PHE A 98 -2.28 2.88 8.40
N PRO A 99 -1.82 2.59 7.16
CA PRO A 99 -1.84 1.22 6.65
C PRO A 99 -0.96 0.27 7.47
N VAL A 100 0.14 0.77 8.01
CA VAL A 100 1.04 -0.03 8.86
C VAL A 100 0.40 -0.34 10.20
N LYS A 101 -0.23 0.63 10.86
CA LYS A 101 -0.98 0.39 12.11
C LYS A 101 -2.08 -0.65 11.94
N ILE A 102 -2.81 -0.64 10.81
CA ILE A 102 -3.80 -1.67 10.51
C ILE A 102 -3.14 -3.05 10.51
N VAL A 103 -2.02 -3.22 9.82
CA VAL A 103 -1.33 -4.52 9.75
C VAL A 103 -0.82 -4.97 11.12
N TYR A 104 -0.26 -4.07 11.94
CA TYR A 104 0.13 -4.38 13.32
C TYR A 104 -1.06 -4.89 14.14
N CYS A 105 -2.19 -4.19 14.10
CA CYS A 105 -3.40 -4.63 14.80
C CYS A 105 -3.90 -6.00 14.32
N LEU A 106 -3.87 -6.23 12.99
CA LEU A 106 -4.29 -7.51 12.40
C LEU A 106 -3.35 -8.67 12.77
N ILE A 107 -2.04 -8.42 12.88
CA ILE A 107 -1.08 -9.41 13.36
C ILE A 107 -1.37 -9.75 14.84
N ASN A 108 -1.50 -8.73 15.69
CA ASN A 108 -1.78 -8.89 17.12
C ASN A 108 -3.12 -9.60 17.39
N ASN A 109 -4.12 -9.36 16.54
CA ASN A 109 -5.42 -10.03 16.63
C ASN A 109 -5.44 -11.40 15.94
N ASN A 110 -4.31 -11.86 15.40
CA ASN A 110 -4.21 -13.11 14.66
C ASN A 110 -5.18 -13.18 13.45
N ASN A 111 -5.40 -12.05 12.75
CA ASN A 111 -6.29 -11.98 11.59
C ASN A 111 -5.60 -12.33 10.25
N PHE A 112 -4.38 -12.84 10.27
CA PHE A 112 -3.71 -13.34 9.06
C PHE A 112 -3.56 -14.86 9.07
N LYS A 113 -3.70 -15.49 7.90
CA LYS A 113 -3.27 -16.88 7.69
C LYS A 113 -1.74 -16.97 7.83
N ALA A 114 -1.22 -18.17 8.13
CA ALA A 114 0.21 -18.37 8.37
C ALA A 114 1.11 -17.83 7.24
N ALA A 115 0.78 -18.13 5.98
CA ALA A 115 1.51 -17.69 4.79
C ALA A 115 0.88 -16.47 4.10
N ALA A 116 0.28 -15.55 4.87
CA ALA A 116 -0.35 -14.37 4.29
C ALA A 116 0.66 -13.48 3.54
N LYS A 117 0.21 -12.94 2.41
CA LYS A 117 0.96 -11.98 1.60
C LYS A 117 0.46 -10.57 1.88
N ILE A 118 1.34 -9.70 2.35
CA ILE A 118 1.06 -8.33 2.79
C ILE A 118 1.83 -7.38 1.89
N ILE A 119 1.11 -6.60 1.10
CA ILE A 119 1.65 -5.76 0.03
C ILE A 119 1.27 -4.31 0.29
N PHE A 120 2.28 -3.46 0.42
CA PHE A 120 2.10 -2.02 0.54
C PHE A 120 2.49 -1.35 -0.77
N PHE A 121 1.56 -0.62 -1.39
CA PHE A 121 1.85 0.22 -2.54
C PHE A 121 2.76 1.37 -2.11
N SER A 122 4.01 1.25 -2.46
CA SER A 122 5.01 2.29 -2.32
C SER A 122 5.22 3.01 -3.65
N SER A 123 6.37 3.58 -3.84
CA SER A 123 6.82 4.22 -5.07
C SER A 123 8.34 4.24 -5.09
N ARG A 124 8.93 4.06 -6.27
CA ARG A 124 10.37 4.31 -6.47
C ARG A 124 10.80 5.69 -5.97
N SER A 125 9.88 6.65 -5.97
CA SER A 125 10.10 7.96 -5.36
C SER A 125 10.47 7.91 -3.88
N GLY A 126 10.13 6.85 -3.15
CA GLY A 126 10.51 6.60 -1.77
C GLY A 126 11.90 5.95 -1.60
N SER A 127 12.58 5.60 -2.68
CA SER A 127 13.97 5.12 -2.60
C SER A 127 14.91 6.29 -2.34
N ILE A 128 15.68 6.21 -1.26
CA ILE A 128 16.73 7.19 -0.92
C ILE A 128 17.95 6.93 -1.81
N THR A 129 18.33 5.67 -1.97
CA THR A 129 19.50 5.25 -2.73
C THR A 129 19.41 5.57 -4.23
N GLU A 130 18.19 5.43 -4.82
CA GLU A 130 18.02 5.71 -6.26
C GLU A 130 17.81 7.20 -6.58
N ARG A 131 17.70 8.06 -5.56
CA ARG A 131 17.51 9.50 -5.77
C ARG A 131 18.74 10.12 -6.46
N GLY A 132 18.50 10.83 -7.57
CA GLY A 132 19.55 11.47 -8.36
C GLY A 132 20.29 10.55 -9.33
N THR A 133 19.98 9.26 -9.36
CA THR A 133 20.56 8.33 -10.34
C THR A 133 19.86 8.44 -11.70
N LYS A 134 20.56 7.99 -12.78
CA LYS A 134 19.99 7.91 -14.14
C LYS A 134 18.71 7.05 -14.22
N LYS A 135 18.55 6.11 -13.28
CA LYS A 135 17.35 5.24 -13.21
C LYS A 135 16.12 5.97 -12.72
N HIS A 136 16.27 7.12 -12.07
CA HIS A 136 15.17 7.86 -11.49
C HIS A 136 15.25 9.36 -11.81
N HIS A 137 14.96 9.69 -13.05
CA HIS A 137 14.78 11.07 -13.51
C HIS A 137 13.45 11.64 -13.00
N SER A 138 13.35 11.91 -11.71
CA SER A 138 12.17 12.60 -11.23
C SER A 138 12.40 14.10 -11.25
N LYS A 139 11.41 14.80 -11.78
CA LYS A 139 11.29 16.25 -11.71
C LYS A 139 11.52 16.74 -10.27
N LYS A 140 11.99 17.97 -10.10
CA LYS A 140 12.03 18.68 -8.79
C LYS A 140 10.63 18.63 -8.15
N GLY A 141 10.57 18.57 -6.83
CA GLY A 141 9.30 18.58 -6.07
C GLY A 141 8.88 17.22 -5.51
N ASN A 142 7.66 17.17 -4.99
CA ASN A 142 7.07 16.03 -4.30
C ASN A 142 7.85 15.55 -3.06
N ASN A 143 8.52 16.47 -2.35
CA ASN A 143 9.38 16.14 -1.22
C ASN A 143 8.62 15.40 -0.11
N ILE A 144 7.40 15.86 0.23
CA ILE A 144 6.58 15.27 1.29
C ILE A 144 6.08 13.88 0.87
N TYR A 145 5.62 13.73 -0.38
CA TYR A 145 5.22 12.43 -0.90
C TYR A 145 6.39 11.43 -0.88
N ARG A 146 7.58 11.86 -1.36
CA ARG A 146 8.79 11.03 -1.33
C ARG A 146 9.15 10.62 0.08
N ALA A 147 9.20 11.58 1.01
CA ALA A 147 9.47 11.33 2.42
C ALA A 147 8.42 10.38 3.03
N SER A 148 7.13 10.55 2.68
CA SER A 148 6.10 9.63 3.14
C SER A 148 6.28 8.20 2.62
N LYS A 149 6.73 8.04 1.37
CA LYS A 149 6.99 6.69 0.83
C LYS A 149 8.30 6.08 1.35
N ALA A 150 9.31 6.89 1.66
CA ALA A 150 10.51 6.43 2.38
C ALA A 150 10.16 5.98 3.80
N LEU A 151 9.32 6.72 4.51
CA LEU A 151 8.79 6.33 5.83
C LEU A 151 8.03 4.99 5.75
N LEU A 152 7.15 4.82 4.75
CA LEU A 152 6.46 3.55 4.51
C LEU A 152 7.46 2.41 4.27
N ASN A 153 8.47 2.63 3.44
CA ASN A 153 9.51 1.66 3.13
C ASN A 153 10.25 1.20 4.40
N SER A 154 10.63 2.14 5.27
CA SER A 154 11.25 1.85 6.56
C SER A 154 10.34 0.99 7.44
N PHE A 155 9.06 1.33 7.57
CA PHE A 155 8.10 0.52 8.33
C PHE A 155 7.94 -0.88 7.75
N VAL A 156 7.84 -1.02 6.43
CA VAL A 156 7.69 -2.32 5.76
C VAL A 156 8.91 -3.20 6.02
N LYS A 157 10.12 -2.63 5.94
CA LYS A 157 11.37 -3.35 6.24
C LYS A 157 11.40 -3.85 7.68
N ASN A 158 11.08 -2.97 8.63
CA ASN A 158 11.04 -3.32 10.05
C ASN A 158 9.96 -4.37 10.37
N LEU A 159 8.75 -4.21 9.81
CA LEU A 159 7.65 -5.16 9.99
C LEU A 159 8.01 -6.55 9.46
N ALA A 160 8.66 -6.62 8.31
CA ALA A 160 9.14 -7.88 7.74
C ALA A 160 10.22 -8.53 8.63
N PHE A 161 11.15 -7.73 9.18
CA PHE A 161 12.18 -8.20 10.11
C PHE A 161 11.56 -8.77 11.40
N GLN A 162 10.61 -8.06 12.01
CA GLN A 162 9.89 -8.52 13.21
C GLN A 162 9.13 -9.84 12.96
N ASN A 163 8.73 -10.10 11.72
CA ASN A 163 8.02 -11.32 11.31
C ASN A 163 8.93 -12.34 10.58
N LYS A 164 10.25 -12.23 10.71
CA LYS A 164 11.21 -13.10 9.99
C LYS A 164 11.02 -14.59 10.27
N ASN A 165 10.64 -14.94 11.51
CA ASN A 165 10.40 -16.32 11.93
C ASN A 165 9.00 -16.84 11.60
N THR A 166 8.15 -16.06 10.94
CA THR A 166 6.83 -16.49 10.49
C THR A 166 6.85 -16.82 8.99
N LYS A 167 5.82 -17.49 8.49
CA LYS A 167 5.63 -17.75 7.05
C LYS A 167 5.04 -16.55 6.30
N LYS A 168 4.71 -15.43 6.97
CA LYS A 168 4.17 -14.22 6.34
C LYS A 168 5.16 -13.60 5.36
N ILE A 169 4.65 -13.01 4.29
CA ILE A 169 5.42 -12.36 3.23
C ILE A 169 5.00 -10.91 3.20
N ILE A 170 5.90 -9.99 3.50
CA ILE A 170 5.63 -8.55 3.65
C ILE A 170 6.56 -7.79 2.72
N ILE A 171 5.99 -7.05 1.75
CA ILE A 171 6.77 -6.32 0.74
C ILE A 171 6.28 -4.88 0.56
N ALA A 172 7.19 -4.00 0.15
CA ALA A 172 6.87 -2.75 -0.54
C ALA A 172 6.80 -3.01 -2.05
N TYR A 173 5.84 -2.39 -2.73
CA TYR A 173 5.61 -2.58 -4.16
C TYR A 173 5.49 -1.25 -4.89
N ASP A 174 6.28 -1.07 -5.94
CA ASP A 174 6.18 0.06 -6.86
C ASP A 174 5.44 -0.37 -8.13
N PRO A 175 4.23 0.13 -8.40
CA PRO A 175 3.48 -0.21 -9.60
C PRO A 175 4.05 0.43 -10.88
N GLY A 176 5.08 1.26 -10.75
CA GLY A 176 5.57 2.13 -11.81
C GLY A 176 4.70 3.37 -12.02
N TRP A 177 4.89 4.06 -13.14
CA TRP A 177 4.12 5.27 -13.45
C TRP A 177 2.84 4.90 -14.20
N VAL A 178 1.79 4.62 -13.43
CA VAL A 178 0.48 4.18 -13.93
C VAL A 178 -0.35 5.39 -14.36
N MET A 179 -1.03 5.28 -15.51
CA MET A 179 -1.98 6.28 -16.01
C MET A 179 -3.21 6.35 -15.12
N THR A 180 -3.21 7.32 -14.19
CA THR A 180 -4.33 7.63 -13.29
C THR A 180 -4.55 9.14 -13.25
N LYS A 181 -5.76 9.56 -12.89
CA LYS A 181 -6.07 11.00 -12.67
C LYS A 181 -5.15 11.62 -11.62
N SER A 182 -4.81 10.87 -10.58
CA SER A 182 -3.97 11.36 -9.49
C SER A 182 -2.49 11.50 -9.87
N SER A 183 -1.98 10.71 -10.81
CA SER A 183 -0.60 10.79 -11.28
C SER A 183 -0.37 11.90 -12.33
N GLY A 184 -1.44 12.43 -12.91
CA GLY A 184 -1.36 13.44 -13.99
C GLY A 184 -0.71 12.90 -15.26
N GLY A 185 -0.74 11.60 -15.48
CA GLY A 185 -0.14 10.92 -16.64
C GLY A 185 0.37 9.52 -16.26
N GLY A 186 1.15 8.91 -17.15
CA GLY A 186 1.73 7.59 -16.93
C GLY A 186 2.11 6.92 -18.25
N ASN A 187 2.91 5.86 -18.16
CA ASN A 187 3.29 5.01 -19.29
C ASN A 187 2.83 3.55 -19.12
N ILE A 188 2.11 3.27 -18.03
CA ILE A 188 1.57 1.94 -17.73
C ILE A 188 0.05 2.08 -17.64
N SER A 189 -0.68 1.32 -18.46
CA SER A 189 -2.15 1.28 -18.40
C SER A 189 -2.63 0.63 -17.10
N LEU A 190 -3.86 0.94 -16.66
CA LEU A 190 -4.49 0.31 -15.50
C LEU A 190 -4.53 -1.22 -15.65
N SER A 191 -4.95 -1.73 -16.82
CA SER A 191 -4.99 -3.16 -17.11
C SER A 191 -3.60 -3.81 -16.99
N LYS A 192 -2.55 -3.18 -17.52
CA LYS A 192 -1.17 -3.67 -17.39
C LYS A 192 -0.72 -3.69 -15.93
N SER A 193 -0.99 -2.61 -15.19
CA SER A 193 -0.62 -2.51 -13.77
C SER A 193 -1.28 -3.59 -12.92
N THR A 194 -2.55 -3.91 -13.18
CA THR A 194 -3.27 -4.96 -12.43
C THR A 194 -2.82 -6.36 -12.81
N LYS A 195 -2.50 -6.62 -14.08
CA LYS A 195 -1.86 -7.87 -14.52
C LYS A 195 -0.50 -8.07 -13.85
N ASP A 196 0.33 -7.03 -13.81
CA ASP A 196 1.64 -7.06 -13.14
C ASP A 196 1.48 -7.35 -11.63
N LEU A 197 0.53 -6.68 -10.94
CA LEU A 197 0.24 -6.94 -9.54
C LEU A 197 -0.19 -8.40 -9.30
N SER A 198 -1.06 -8.93 -10.14
CA SER A 198 -1.51 -10.34 -10.05
C SER A 198 -0.35 -11.32 -10.21
N LEU A 199 0.60 -11.03 -11.11
CA LEU A 199 1.82 -11.82 -11.27
C LEU A 199 2.73 -11.71 -10.04
N ILE A 200 2.88 -10.51 -9.47
CA ILE A 200 3.63 -10.29 -8.21
C ILE A 200 3.01 -11.14 -7.10
N ILE A 201 1.68 -11.05 -6.90
CA ILE A 201 0.97 -11.83 -5.87
C ILE A 201 1.23 -13.33 -6.04
N LYS A 202 1.24 -13.85 -7.26
CA LYS A 202 1.52 -15.27 -7.54
C LYS A 202 2.97 -15.63 -7.20
N LYS A 203 3.94 -14.82 -7.65
CA LYS A 203 5.37 -15.14 -7.61
C LYS A 203 6.06 -14.89 -6.27
N ILE A 204 5.56 -13.93 -5.43
CA ILE A 204 6.22 -13.65 -4.16
C ILE A 204 6.14 -14.83 -3.21
N GLY A 205 7.29 -15.15 -2.60
CA GLY A 205 7.45 -16.17 -1.57
C GLY A 205 8.30 -15.63 -0.41
N LYS A 206 8.61 -16.44 0.59
CA LYS A 206 9.29 -16.03 1.82
C LYS A 206 10.61 -15.29 1.58
N LYS A 207 11.40 -15.69 0.58
CA LYS A 207 12.67 -15.02 0.18
C LYS A 207 12.51 -13.57 -0.27
N HIS A 208 11.28 -13.14 -0.57
CA HIS A 208 10.98 -11.77 -0.97
C HIS A 208 10.46 -10.91 0.19
N SER A 209 10.20 -11.50 1.36
CA SER A 209 9.78 -10.73 2.54
C SER A 209 10.86 -9.73 2.96
N GLY A 210 10.46 -8.47 3.17
CA GLY A 210 11.38 -7.37 3.46
C GLY A 210 12.06 -6.78 2.23
N LYS A 211 11.55 -7.06 1.01
CA LYS A 211 12.06 -6.47 -0.23
C LYS A 211 11.12 -5.37 -0.76
N PHE A 212 11.72 -4.45 -1.50
CA PHE A 212 11.02 -3.44 -2.29
C PHE A 212 11.07 -3.86 -3.76
N LEU A 213 9.93 -4.25 -4.33
CA LEU A 213 9.82 -4.82 -5.68
C LEU A 213 9.08 -3.85 -6.62
N ASN A 214 9.52 -3.79 -7.86
CA ASN A 214 8.80 -3.07 -8.90
C ASN A 214 7.84 -3.99 -9.68
N ASN A 215 7.06 -3.41 -10.57
CA ASN A 215 6.09 -4.10 -11.43
C ASN A 215 6.71 -5.14 -12.40
N LYS A 216 8.02 -5.07 -12.64
CA LYS A 216 8.78 -6.06 -13.42
C LYS A 216 9.44 -7.14 -12.56
N PHE A 217 9.10 -7.19 -11.27
CA PHE A 217 9.65 -8.13 -10.30
C PHE A 217 11.14 -7.92 -9.97
N TYR A 218 11.70 -6.74 -10.23
CA TYR A 218 13.06 -6.40 -9.81
C TYR A 218 13.05 -5.72 -8.44
N GLU A 219 14.11 -5.97 -7.67
CA GLU A 219 14.33 -5.30 -6.39
C GLU A 219 14.80 -3.87 -6.60
N ILE A 220 14.11 -2.92 -5.98
CA ILE A 220 14.51 -1.52 -5.87
C ILE A 220 15.33 -1.37 -4.58
N LYS A 221 16.42 -0.65 -4.63
CA LYS A 221 17.18 -0.29 -3.42
C LYS A 221 16.37 0.68 -2.57
N TRP A 222 16.50 0.54 -1.25
CA TRP A 222 15.76 1.36 -0.29
C TRP A 222 16.12 2.84 -0.32
#